data_472b5ad12b705269de855e7ee5f1742b
#
_entry.id   472b5ad12b705269de855e7ee5f1742b
#
_cell.length_a   1.000
_cell.length_b   1.000
_cell.length_c   1.000
_cell.angle_alpha   90.00
_cell.angle_beta   90.00
_cell.angle_gamma   90.00
#
_symmetry.space_group_name_H-M   'P 1'
#
loop_
_entity.id
_entity.type
_entity.pdbx_description
1 polymer ?
#
loop_
_entity_poly.entity_id
_entity_poly.type
_entity_poly.pdbx_seq_one_letter_code
_entity_poly.pdbx_strand_id
1 'polypeptide(L)'
;MLLVSIATIVVSVALGLLLCLRGEISRETAIFASVAGGAAGLTAMSRDLGADDRVVTVLQYLRIVVIVASLPLIVEFAFHPSGPGGIARASAGEIVPALAFTTVSIVVGVVLGRLVRLPAAAVFGPLIIAAAVHPLFGAVGVPALVEQTGYLLTGLAIGLRFTREAFATISRLLPLAVLNVVVVVAVCAAMGAALAYITGERALDGYLATTPGGFSAVLAIASTTGGNLTFVTATQLVRLLLILALAPVFGAWLRRHRLSLIH
;
A
#
# COMPACT_ATOMS: atom_id res chain seq x y z
N MET A 1 -13.79 -9.52 -0.54
CA MET A 1 -12.89 -8.38 -0.43
C MET A 1 -12.87 -7.76 0.97
N LEU A 2 -14.00 -7.25 1.51
CA LEU A 2 -14.03 -6.56 2.81
C LEU A 2 -13.50 -7.42 3.99
N LEU A 3 -13.98 -8.66 4.12
CA LEU A 3 -13.54 -9.58 5.17
C LEU A 3 -12.03 -9.86 5.11
N VAL A 4 -11.50 -10.08 3.91
CA VAL A 4 -10.06 -10.33 3.72
C VAL A 4 -9.25 -9.08 4.03
N SER A 5 -9.73 -7.90 3.65
CA SER A 5 -9.07 -6.63 4.00
C SER A 5 -9.03 -6.41 5.52
N ILE A 6 -10.12 -6.68 6.22
CA ILE A 6 -10.15 -6.61 7.70
C ILE A 6 -9.20 -7.65 8.31
N ALA A 7 -9.25 -8.88 7.82
CA ALA A 7 -8.40 -9.96 8.33
C ALA A 7 -6.91 -9.66 8.10
N THR A 8 -6.51 -9.13 6.94
CA THR A 8 -5.11 -8.71 6.69
C THR A 8 -4.66 -7.60 7.61
N ILE A 9 -5.54 -6.63 7.94
CA ILE A 9 -5.22 -5.57 8.90
C ILE A 9 -5.03 -6.16 10.31
N VAL A 10 -5.97 -7.00 10.76
CA VAL A 10 -5.91 -7.64 12.08
C VAL A 10 -4.65 -8.49 12.22
N VAL A 11 -4.33 -9.31 11.22
CA VAL A 11 -3.10 -10.13 11.20
C VAL A 11 -1.86 -9.26 11.23
N SER A 12 -1.81 -8.19 10.44
CA SER A 12 -0.66 -7.27 10.44
C SER A 12 -0.45 -6.64 11.81
N VAL A 13 -1.52 -6.20 12.48
CA VAL A 13 -1.45 -5.64 13.84
C VAL A 13 -1.03 -6.70 14.86
N ALA A 14 -1.62 -7.88 14.83
CA ALA A 14 -1.32 -8.97 15.74
C ALA A 14 0.16 -9.40 15.64
N LEU A 15 0.66 -9.57 14.42
CA LEU A 15 2.07 -9.90 14.16
C LEU A 15 3.00 -8.75 14.56
N GLY A 16 2.55 -7.49 14.38
CA GLY A 16 3.31 -6.33 14.83
C GLY A 16 3.47 -6.27 16.33
N LEU A 17 2.46 -6.68 17.10
CA LEU A 17 2.56 -6.74 18.55
C LEU A 17 3.64 -7.72 19.03
N LEU A 18 4.04 -8.70 18.21
CA LEU A 18 5.19 -9.57 18.53
C LEU A 18 6.51 -8.79 18.60
N LEU A 19 6.61 -7.64 17.94
CA LEU A 19 7.78 -6.76 18.06
C LEU A 19 7.94 -6.21 19.48
N CYS A 20 6.86 -6.12 20.26
CA CYS A 20 6.91 -5.69 21.65
C CYS A 20 7.54 -6.73 22.59
N LEU A 21 7.63 -7.99 22.19
CA LEU A 21 8.14 -9.08 23.05
C LEU A 21 9.59 -8.88 23.48
N ARG A 22 10.36 -8.08 22.76
CA ARG A 22 11.74 -7.71 23.13
C ARG A 22 11.85 -6.53 24.08
N GLY A 23 10.72 -5.87 24.43
CA GLY A 23 10.71 -4.76 25.38
C GLY A 23 11.34 -3.44 24.89
N GLU A 24 11.86 -3.40 23.65
CA GLU A 24 12.53 -2.22 23.09
C GLU A 24 11.56 -1.25 22.42
N ILE A 25 10.33 -1.68 22.16
CA ILE A 25 9.31 -0.90 21.42
C ILE A 25 8.02 -0.87 22.23
N SER A 26 7.42 0.33 22.36
CA SER A 26 6.11 0.48 22.99
C SER A 26 5.01 -0.17 22.16
N ARG A 27 3.90 -0.56 22.80
CA ARG A 27 2.75 -1.16 22.12
C ARG A 27 2.18 -0.24 21.03
N GLU A 28 2.11 1.06 21.34
CA GLU A 28 1.66 2.09 20.40
C GLU A 28 2.56 2.12 19.16
N THR A 29 3.88 2.15 19.35
CA THR A 29 4.86 2.13 18.27
C THR A 29 4.72 0.87 17.40
N ALA A 30 4.57 -0.30 18.01
CA ALA A 30 4.40 -1.56 17.29
C ALA A 30 3.10 -1.61 16.46
N ILE A 31 1.98 -1.14 17.01
CA ILE A 31 0.69 -1.07 16.29
C ILE A 31 0.82 -0.16 15.08
N PHE A 32 1.29 1.09 15.27
CA PHE A 32 1.42 2.04 14.15
C PHE A 32 2.45 1.60 13.12
N ALA A 33 3.53 0.94 13.50
CA ALA A 33 4.53 0.39 12.59
C ALA A 33 3.98 -0.74 11.72
N SER A 34 3.00 -1.50 12.23
CA SER A 34 2.51 -2.74 11.61
C SER A 34 1.32 -2.53 10.68
N VAL A 35 0.53 -1.49 10.90
CA VAL A 35 -0.64 -1.18 10.04
C VAL A 35 -0.18 -0.86 8.63
N ALA A 36 -0.63 -1.66 7.65
CA ALA A 36 -0.22 -1.57 6.26
C ALA A 36 -1.12 -0.62 5.47
N GLY A 37 -0.72 0.64 5.33
CA GLY A 37 -1.39 1.63 4.50
C GLY A 37 -1.37 3.03 5.12
N GLY A 38 -1.28 4.05 4.29
CA GLY A 38 -1.33 5.44 4.74
C GLY A 38 -0.14 5.88 5.60
N ALA A 39 1.08 5.44 5.29
CA ALA A 39 2.29 5.67 6.08
C ALA A 39 2.43 7.12 6.59
N ALA A 40 2.19 8.11 5.75
CA ALA A 40 2.30 9.52 6.15
C ALA A 40 1.26 9.92 7.21
N GLY A 41 0.01 9.47 7.07
CA GLY A 41 -1.06 9.75 8.03
C GLY A 41 -0.85 9.05 9.37
N LEU A 42 -0.45 7.77 9.31
CA LEU A 42 -0.18 6.98 10.51
C LEU A 42 1.04 7.48 11.27
N THR A 43 2.10 7.94 10.59
CA THR A 43 3.26 8.55 11.23
C THR A 43 2.90 9.86 11.93
N ALA A 44 2.07 10.71 11.32
CA ALA A 44 1.61 11.93 11.97
C ALA A 44 0.79 11.62 13.25
N MET A 45 -0.14 10.66 13.15
CA MET A 45 -0.95 10.23 14.31
C MET A 45 -0.12 9.54 15.39
N SER A 46 0.92 8.80 15.04
CA SER A 46 1.77 8.10 16.01
C SER A 46 2.45 9.08 16.97
N ARG A 47 2.90 10.21 16.43
CA ARG A 47 3.48 11.30 17.24
C ARG A 47 2.49 11.86 18.27
N ASP A 48 1.26 12.12 17.85
CA ASP A 48 0.20 12.67 18.73
C ASP A 48 -0.21 11.68 19.84
N LEU A 49 0.03 10.39 19.62
CA LEU A 49 -0.33 9.31 20.56
C LEU A 49 0.85 8.81 21.38
N GLY A 50 2.02 9.48 21.29
CA GLY A 50 3.21 9.19 22.08
C GLY A 50 3.94 7.90 21.67
N ALA A 51 3.74 7.44 20.44
CA ALA A 51 4.60 6.44 19.81
C ALA A 51 5.87 7.10 19.28
N ASP A 52 6.93 6.32 19.14
CA ASP A 52 8.15 6.78 18.48
C ASP A 52 7.93 6.84 16.96
N ASP A 53 7.68 8.05 16.46
CA ASP A 53 7.39 8.31 15.05
C ASP A 53 8.58 7.97 14.13
N ARG A 54 9.81 8.02 14.65
CA ARG A 54 11.01 7.62 13.88
C ARG A 54 11.01 6.11 13.65
N VAL A 55 10.82 5.33 14.71
CA VAL A 55 10.72 3.86 14.64
C VAL A 55 9.54 3.45 13.77
N VAL A 56 8.35 4.06 13.95
CA VAL A 56 7.18 3.79 13.10
C VAL A 56 7.50 4.05 11.63
N THR A 57 8.09 5.20 11.32
CA THR A 57 8.43 5.58 9.94
C THR A 57 9.37 4.55 9.31
N VAL A 58 10.46 4.22 9.99
CA VAL A 58 11.46 3.32 9.40
C VAL A 58 10.93 1.90 9.25
N LEU A 59 10.19 1.37 10.22
CA LEU A 59 9.58 0.04 10.11
C LEU A 59 8.56 -0.04 8.97
N GLN A 60 7.74 0.99 8.78
CA GLN A 60 6.80 1.06 7.65
C GLN A 60 7.51 1.10 6.30
N TYR A 61 8.57 1.93 6.16
CA TYR A 61 9.32 2.00 4.91
C TYR A 61 10.16 0.76 4.66
N LEU A 62 10.77 0.17 5.70
CA LEU A 62 11.47 -1.11 5.61
C LEU A 62 10.55 -2.18 5.02
N ARG A 63 9.31 -2.29 5.54
CA ARG A 63 8.33 -3.22 4.99
C ARG A 63 8.08 -2.97 3.50
N ILE A 64 7.87 -1.72 3.10
CA ILE A 64 7.64 -1.38 1.70
C ILE A 64 8.83 -1.81 0.84
N VAL A 65 10.06 -1.52 1.25
CA VAL A 65 11.27 -1.90 0.51
C VAL A 65 11.42 -3.40 0.41
N VAL A 66 11.25 -4.14 1.51
CA VAL A 66 11.37 -5.60 1.51
C VAL A 66 10.32 -6.22 0.58
N ILE A 67 9.08 -5.76 0.65
CA ILE A 67 8.01 -6.28 -0.21
C ILE A 67 8.25 -5.91 -1.67
N VAL A 68 8.56 -4.64 -1.98
CA VAL A 68 8.80 -4.20 -3.36
C VAL A 68 9.98 -4.93 -3.98
N ALA A 69 11.05 -5.18 -3.23
CA ALA A 69 12.21 -5.93 -3.69
C ALA A 69 11.92 -7.43 -3.87
N SER A 70 11.13 -8.03 -2.98
CA SER A 70 10.79 -9.45 -3.04
C SER A 70 9.66 -9.77 -4.02
N LEU A 71 8.77 -8.82 -4.30
CA LEU A 71 7.57 -9.04 -5.10
C LEU A 71 7.85 -9.56 -6.51
N PRO A 72 8.78 -8.99 -7.31
CA PRO A 72 9.11 -9.52 -8.62
C PRO A 72 9.68 -10.93 -8.54
N LEU A 73 10.52 -11.21 -7.55
CA LEU A 73 11.11 -12.53 -7.33
C LEU A 73 10.04 -13.57 -6.99
N ILE A 74 9.14 -13.25 -6.06
CA ILE A 74 8.03 -14.14 -5.69
C ILE A 74 7.14 -14.41 -6.91
N VAL A 75 6.80 -13.37 -7.68
CA VAL A 75 5.96 -13.51 -8.86
C VAL A 75 6.64 -14.40 -9.93
N GLU A 76 7.91 -14.19 -10.19
CA GLU A 76 8.66 -14.99 -11.17
C GLU A 76 8.81 -16.44 -10.73
N PHE A 77 9.25 -16.69 -9.47
CA PHE A 77 9.56 -18.03 -8.99
C PHE A 77 8.35 -18.84 -8.53
N ALA A 78 7.30 -18.21 -8.01
CA ALA A 78 6.14 -18.93 -7.49
C ALA A 78 4.98 -19.03 -8.50
N PHE A 79 4.81 -18.04 -9.36
CA PHE A 79 3.64 -17.96 -10.24
C PHE A 79 3.97 -18.14 -11.73
N HIS A 80 5.23 -17.98 -12.15
CA HIS A 80 5.68 -18.19 -13.54
C HIS A 80 4.70 -17.56 -14.56
N PRO A 81 4.47 -16.25 -14.55
CA PRO A 81 3.44 -15.62 -15.37
C PRO A 81 3.76 -15.84 -16.86
N SER A 82 2.92 -16.61 -17.55
CA SER A 82 3.09 -16.93 -18.96
C SER A 82 2.52 -15.80 -19.81
N GLY A 83 3.38 -14.88 -20.24
CA GLY A 83 3.05 -13.86 -21.23
C GLY A 83 3.12 -12.43 -20.75
N PRO A 84 3.37 -11.49 -21.67
CA PRO A 84 3.35 -10.07 -21.36
C PRO A 84 1.90 -9.65 -21.11
N GLY A 85 1.54 -9.49 -19.85
CA GLY A 85 0.40 -8.68 -19.48
C GLY A 85 0.75 -7.23 -19.82
N GLY A 86 -0.18 -6.50 -20.33
CA GLY A 86 0.03 -5.08 -20.60
C GLY A 86 -1.21 -4.30 -20.23
N ILE A 87 -1.05 -3.20 -19.51
CA ILE A 87 -2.00 -2.11 -19.64
C ILE A 87 -2.03 -1.75 -21.11
N ALA A 88 -3.21 -1.50 -21.67
CA ALA A 88 -3.30 -0.93 -23.01
C ALA A 88 -2.42 0.33 -23.05
N ARG A 89 -1.25 0.21 -23.68
CA ARG A 89 -0.37 1.36 -23.87
C ARG A 89 -0.96 2.22 -24.96
N ALA A 90 -0.95 3.52 -24.73
CA ALA A 90 -1.36 4.46 -25.77
C ALA A 90 -0.53 4.20 -27.04
N SER A 91 -1.19 3.96 -28.15
CA SER A 91 -0.54 3.88 -29.46
C SER A 91 0.05 5.25 -29.85
N ALA A 92 0.97 5.29 -30.79
CA ALA A 92 1.65 6.55 -31.16
C ALA A 92 0.67 7.67 -31.55
N GLY A 93 -0.50 7.33 -32.14
CA GLY A 93 -1.56 8.32 -32.48
C GLY A 93 -2.41 8.78 -31.30
N GLU A 94 -2.32 8.10 -30.15
CA GLU A 94 -3.15 8.37 -28.96
C GLU A 94 -2.37 9.09 -27.84
N ILE A 95 -1.08 9.40 -28.06
CA ILE A 95 -0.22 10.01 -27.02
C ILE A 95 -0.79 11.35 -26.54
N VAL A 96 -1.25 12.21 -27.44
CA VAL A 96 -1.78 13.53 -27.07
C VAL A 96 -3.08 13.42 -26.27
N PRO A 97 -4.12 12.68 -26.72
CA PRO A 97 -5.31 12.47 -25.90
C PRO A 97 -5.02 11.73 -24.59
N ALA A 98 -4.07 10.79 -24.56
CA ALA A 98 -3.66 10.09 -23.35
C ALA A 98 -2.98 11.03 -22.34
N LEU A 99 -2.10 11.90 -22.77
CA LEU A 99 -1.49 12.94 -21.94
C LEU A 99 -2.54 13.92 -21.41
N ALA A 100 -3.45 14.38 -22.29
CA ALA A 100 -4.53 15.29 -21.90
C ALA A 100 -5.44 14.63 -20.84
N PHE A 101 -5.89 13.39 -21.07
CA PHE A 101 -6.69 12.62 -20.13
C PHE A 101 -6.00 12.46 -18.78
N THR A 102 -4.73 12.03 -18.80
CA THR A 102 -3.94 11.80 -17.58
C THR A 102 -3.74 13.11 -16.81
N THR A 103 -3.33 14.19 -17.51
CA THR A 103 -3.08 15.49 -16.87
C THR A 103 -4.35 16.09 -16.30
N VAL A 104 -5.45 16.09 -17.06
CA VAL A 104 -6.73 16.59 -16.59
C VAL A 104 -7.23 15.77 -15.40
N SER A 105 -7.15 14.44 -15.45
CA SER A 105 -7.56 13.59 -14.34
C SER A 105 -6.76 13.87 -13.07
N ILE A 106 -5.44 14.08 -13.18
CA ILE A 106 -4.59 14.42 -12.04
C ILE A 106 -4.94 15.80 -11.50
N VAL A 107 -4.92 16.84 -12.34
CA VAL A 107 -5.13 18.22 -11.89
C VAL A 107 -6.51 18.41 -11.30
N VAL A 108 -7.56 18.07 -12.07
CA VAL A 108 -8.95 18.21 -11.63
C VAL A 108 -9.21 17.32 -10.42
N GLY A 109 -8.73 16.07 -10.45
CA GLY A 109 -8.92 15.13 -9.35
C GLY A 109 -8.28 15.59 -8.04
N VAL A 110 -7.03 16.07 -8.08
CA VAL A 110 -6.34 16.57 -6.87
C VAL A 110 -7.02 17.83 -6.34
N VAL A 111 -7.41 18.76 -7.23
CA VAL A 111 -8.09 20.01 -6.81
C VAL A 111 -9.44 19.71 -6.18
N LEU A 112 -10.29 18.96 -6.87
CA LEU A 112 -11.62 18.59 -6.35
C LEU A 112 -11.50 17.73 -5.09
N GLY A 113 -10.60 16.76 -5.08
CA GLY A 113 -10.36 15.91 -3.91
C GLY A 113 -9.96 16.70 -2.67
N ARG A 114 -9.12 17.74 -2.82
CA ARG A 114 -8.76 18.65 -1.74
C ARG A 114 -9.92 19.55 -1.31
N LEU A 115 -10.69 20.07 -2.24
CA LEU A 115 -11.86 20.89 -1.96
C LEU A 115 -12.91 20.12 -1.15
N VAL A 116 -13.17 18.88 -1.50
CA VAL A 116 -14.13 17.99 -0.79
C VAL A 116 -13.49 17.36 0.47
N ARG A 117 -12.21 17.67 0.75
CA ARG A 117 -11.45 17.10 1.89
C ARG A 117 -11.40 15.57 1.89
N LEU A 118 -11.26 14.96 0.70
CA LEU A 118 -11.11 13.51 0.59
C LEU A 118 -9.83 13.05 1.32
N PRO A 119 -9.91 11.96 2.09
CA PRO A 119 -8.70 11.35 2.63
C PRO A 119 -7.81 10.89 1.46
N ALA A 120 -6.50 11.12 1.56
CA ALA A 120 -5.54 10.85 0.48
C ALA A 120 -5.97 11.42 -0.90
N ALA A 121 -6.41 12.68 -0.92
CA ALA A 121 -6.96 13.37 -2.10
C ALA A 121 -6.08 13.26 -3.36
N ALA A 122 -4.76 13.17 -3.20
CA ALA A 122 -3.82 12.99 -4.30
C ALA A 122 -3.90 11.61 -4.99
N VAL A 123 -4.53 10.63 -4.34
CA VAL A 123 -4.73 9.28 -4.89
C VAL A 123 -6.19 9.11 -5.33
N PHE A 124 -7.13 9.36 -4.42
CA PHE A 124 -8.56 9.12 -4.71
C PHE A 124 -9.16 10.15 -5.66
N GLY A 125 -8.71 11.39 -5.61
CA GLY A 125 -9.21 12.44 -6.51
C GLY A 125 -9.01 12.08 -7.99
N PRO A 126 -7.76 11.89 -8.45
CA PRO A 126 -7.48 11.47 -9.82
C PRO A 126 -8.15 10.15 -10.21
N LEU A 127 -8.21 9.17 -9.31
CA LEU A 127 -8.83 7.89 -9.55
C LEU A 127 -10.34 8.04 -9.86
N ILE A 128 -11.06 8.82 -9.03
CA ILE A 128 -12.50 9.06 -9.22
C ILE A 128 -12.75 9.80 -10.53
N ILE A 129 -11.97 10.84 -10.81
CA ILE A 129 -12.12 11.59 -12.07
C ILE A 129 -11.81 10.71 -13.27
N ALA A 130 -10.71 9.95 -13.24
CA ALA A 130 -10.37 9.04 -14.32
C ALA A 130 -11.47 8.00 -14.55
N ALA A 131 -12.00 7.40 -13.49
CA ALA A 131 -13.08 6.42 -13.58
C ALA A 131 -14.39 7.02 -14.14
N ALA A 132 -14.73 8.26 -13.75
CA ALA A 132 -15.92 8.95 -14.22
C ALA A 132 -15.83 9.37 -15.69
N VAL A 133 -14.63 9.74 -16.15
CA VAL A 133 -14.40 10.29 -17.49
C VAL A 133 -14.02 9.19 -18.50
N HIS A 134 -13.49 8.06 -18.05
CA HIS A 134 -13.09 6.94 -18.91
C HIS A 134 -14.17 6.48 -19.90
N PRO A 135 -15.47 6.37 -19.55
CA PRO A 135 -16.50 5.98 -20.48
C PRO A 135 -16.69 6.95 -21.67
N LEU A 136 -16.30 8.22 -21.49
CA LEU A 136 -16.43 9.26 -22.51
C LEU A 136 -15.27 9.27 -23.51
N PHE A 137 -14.09 8.81 -23.10
CA PHE A 137 -12.86 8.85 -23.89
C PHE A 137 -12.43 7.47 -24.44
N GLY A 138 -13.14 6.40 -24.07
CA GLY A 138 -12.80 5.03 -24.44
C GLY A 138 -11.56 4.52 -23.68
N ALA A 139 -10.96 3.43 -24.17
CA ALA A 139 -9.79 2.80 -23.55
C ALA A 139 -8.51 3.62 -23.80
N VAL A 140 -8.40 4.77 -23.18
CA VAL A 140 -7.20 5.62 -23.26
C VAL A 140 -6.16 5.10 -22.26
N GLY A 141 -5.07 4.51 -22.77
CA GLY A 141 -3.96 4.07 -21.96
C GLY A 141 -3.12 5.22 -21.42
N VAL A 142 -2.38 4.99 -20.33
CA VAL A 142 -1.39 5.96 -19.84
C VAL A 142 -0.13 5.86 -20.73
N PRO A 143 0.46 6.99 -21.17
CA PRO A 143 1.71 6.96 -21.93
C PRO A 143 2.82 6.29 -21.11
N ALA A 144 3.55 5.35 -21.72
CA ALA A 144 4.57 4.55 -21.03
C ALA A 144 5.63 5.40 -20.33
N LEU A 145 6.01 6.53 -20.91
CA LEU A 145 6.99 7.45 -20.31
C LEU A 145 6.47 8.06 -19.00
N VAL A 146 5.18 8.43 -18.95
CA VAL A 146 4.55 8.99 -17.74
C VAL A 146 4.47 7.93 -16.66
N GLU A 147 4.07 6.71 -17.02
CA GLU A 147 3.99 5.57 -16.12
C GLU A 147 5.37 5.24 -15.52
N GLN A 148 6.38 5.05 -16.35
CA GLN A 148 7.75 4.74 -15.93
C GLN A 148 8.35 5.83 -15.05
N THR A 149 8.14 7.10 -15.44
CA THR A 149 8.60 8.25 -14.64
C THR A 149 7.90 8.29 -13.28
N GLY A 150 6.61 8.01 -13.23
CA GLY A 150 5.84 7.92 -11.99
C GLY A 150 6.38 6.84 -11.06
N TYR A 151 6.70 5.65 -11.57
CA TYR A 151 7.30 4.58 -10.78
C TYR A 151 8.72 4.92 -10.31
N LEU A 152 9.54 5.53 -11.18
CA LEU A 152 10.88 5.98 -10.81
C LEU A 152 10.85 7.02 -9.68
N LEU A 153 10.01 8.04 -9.81
CA LEU A 153 9.85 9.07 -8.79
C LEU A 153 9.33 8.50 -7.47
N THR A 154 8.39 7.57 -7.53
CA THR A 154 7.87 6.88 -6.34
C THR A 154 8.96 6.07 -5.65
N GLY A 155 9.73 5.29 -6.40
CA GLY A 155 10.86 4.53 -5.88
C GLY A 155 11.93 5.42 -5.25
N LEU A 156 12.28 6.53 -5.93
CA LEU A 156 13.23 7.52 -5.42
C LEU A 156 12.73 8.18 -4.13
N ALA A 157 11.46 8.58 -4.09
CA ALA A 157 10.87 9.18 -2.90
C ALA A 157 10.86 8.24 -1.69
N ILE A 158 10.68 6.94 -1.91
CA ILE A 158 10.79 5.91 -0.87
C ILE A 158 12.26 5.76 -0.46
N GLY A 159 13.16 5.62 -1.43
CA GLY A 159 14.61 5.44 -1.17
C GLY A 159 15.22 6.58 -0.36
N LEU A 160 14.87 7.82 -0.66
CA LEU A 160 15.37 9.01 0.05
C LEU A 160 14.95 9.08 1.53
N ARG A 161 13.98 8.29 1.95
CA ARG A 161 13.59 8.23 3.37
C ARG A 161 14.50 7.34 4.23
N PHE A 162 15.36 6.55 3.59
CA PHE A 162 16.36 5.72 4.29
C PHE A 162 17.63 6.52 4.53
N THR A 163 17.69 7.21 5.66
CA THR A 163 18.92 7.88 6.12
C THR A 163 19.81 6.93 6.90
N ARG A 164 21.12 7.24 6.96
CA ARG A 164 22.07 6.45 7.77
C ARG A 164 21.67 6.41 9.25
N GLU A 165 21.13 7.52 9.77
CA GLU A 165 20.65 7.62 11.15
C GLU A 165 19.43 6.72 11.40
N ALA A 166 18.47 6.72 10.45
CA ALA A 166 17.31 5.85 10.49
C ALA A 166 17.73 4.37 10.52
N PHE A 167 18.72 3.99 9.72
CA PHE A 167 19.22 2.62 9.67
C PHE A 167 19.97 2.24 10.96
N ALA A 168 20.79 3.13 11.51
CA ALA A 168 21.53 2.88 12.74
C ALA A 168 20.58 2.69 13.94
N THR A 169 19.49 3.46 14.02
CA THR A 169 18.51 3.37 15.10
C THR A 169 17.80 2.00 15.12
N ILE A 170 17.61 1.36 13.95
CA ILE A 170 16.83 0.13 13.82
C ILE A 170 17.70 -1.10 13.58
N SER A 171 19.02 -0.95 13.45
CA SER A 171 19.93 -2.07 13.15
C SER A 171 19.73 -3.29 14.06
N ARG A 172 19.46 -3.07 15.36
CA ARG A 172 19.18 -4.13 16.33
C ARG A 172 17.83 -4.82 16.12
N LEU A 173 16.84 -4.08 15.64
CA LEU A 173 15.48 -4.59 15.39
C LEU A 173 15.33 -5.16 13.98
N LEU A 174 16.29 -4.89 13.09
CA LEU A 174 16.22 -5.24 11.68
C LEU A 174 15.92 -6.73 11.43
N PRO A 175 16.60 -7.70 12.08
CA PRO A 175 16.30 -9.12 11.85
C PRO A 175 14.86 -9.48 12.23
N LEU A 176 14.39 -8.96 13.37
CA LEU A 176 13.02 -9.20 13.83
C LEU A 176 11.98 -8.51 12.93
N ALA A 177 12.28 -7.28 12.50
CA ALA A 177 11.42 -6.53 11.59
C ALA A 177 11.31 -7.22 10.22
N VAL A 178 12.42 -7.70 9.66
CA VAL A 178 12.41 -8.47 8.39
C VAL A 178 11.65 -9.78 8.57
N LEU A 179 11.89 -10.53 9.65
CA LEU A 179 11.14 -11.75 9.95
C LEU A 179 9.64 -11.47 10.05
N ASN A 180 9.25 -10.40 10.75
CA ASN A 180 7.85 -9.98 10.84
C ASN A 180 7.25 -9.70 9.45
N VAL A 181 7.98 -8.97 8.58
CA VAL A 181 7.52 -8.71 7.21
C VAL A 181 7.36 -10.01 6.43
N VAL A 182 8.30 -10.93 6.50
CA VAL A 182 8.22 -12.23 5.82
C VAL A 182 7.00 -13.02 6.29
N VAL A 183 6.75 -13.08 7.59
CA VAL A 183 5.58 -13.77 8.15
C VAL A 183 4.27 -13.10 7.70
N VAL A 184 4.20 -11.76 7.75
CA VAL A 184 3.03 -11.01 7.25
C VAL A 184 2.78 -11.30 5.77
N VAL A 185 3.82 -11.28 4.94
CA VAL A 185 3.70 -11.60 3.50
C VAL A 185 3.22 -13.03 3.29
N ALA A 186 3.77 -14.01 4.01
CA ALA A 186 3.35 -15.42 3.92
C ALA A 186 1.88 -15.61 4.31
N VAL A 187 1.45 -15.00 5.41
CA VAL A 187 0.03 -15.07 5.84
C VAL A 187 -0.87 -14.37 4.83
N CYS A 188 -0.48 -13.18 4.34
CA CYS A 188 -1.25 -12.49 3.31
C CYS A 188 -1.29 -13.30 2.00
N ALA A 189 -0.22 -14.00 1.62
CA ALA A 189 -0.21 -14.89 0.47
C ALA A 189 -1.22 -16.05 0.63
N ALA A 190 -1.25 -16.68 1.79
CA ALA A 190 -2.23 -17.73 2.09
C ALA A 190 -3.68 -17.20 2.03
N MET A 191 -3.92 -16.00 2.59
CA MET A 191 -5.23 -15.35 2.52
C MET A 191 -5.60 -14.94 1.08
N GLY A 192 -4.61 -14.52 0.29
CA GLY A 192 -4.77 -14.22 -1.13
C GLY A 192 -5.13 -15.45 -1.94
N ALA A 193 -4.49 -16.58 -1.68
CA ALA A 193 -4.84 -17.86 -2.31
C ALA A 193 -6.26 -18.29 -1.96
N ALA A 194 -6.67 -18.16 -0.70
CA ALA A 194 -8.04 -18.44 -0.27
C ALA A 194 -9.05 -17.49 -0.95
N LEU A 195 -8.73 -16.20 -1.05
CA LEU A 195 -9.56 -15.21 -1.74
C LEU A 195 -9.72 -15.57 -3.22
N ALA A 196 -8.62 -15.89 -3.91
CA ALA A 196 -8.61 -16.30 -5.31
C ALA A 196 -9.48 -17.55 -5.53
N TYR A 197 -9.36 -18.55 -4.65
CA TYR A 197 -10.18 -19.75 -4.71
C TYR A 197 -11.68 -19.47 -4.57
N ILE A 198 -12.06 -18.59 -3.63
CA ILE A 198 -13.47 -18.24 -3.38
C ILE A 198 -14.06 -17.40 -4.52
N THR A 199 -13.25 -16.51 -5.13
CA THR A 199 -13.70 -15.59 -6.17
C THR A 199 -13.55 -16.14 -7.58
N GLY A 200 -12.86 -17.27 -7.78
CA GLY A 200 -12.54 -17.83 -9.09
C GLY A 200 -11.42 -17.07 -9.83
N GLU A 201 -10.71 -16.19 -9.12
CA GLU A 201 -9.60 -15.41 -9.68
C GLU A 201 -8.31 -16.24 -9.67
N ARG A 202 -7.28 -15.79 -10.41
CA ARG A 202 -5.98 -16.48 -10.40
C ARG A 202 -5.28 -16.29 -9.04
N ALA A 203 -4.50 -17.29 -8.62
CA ALA A 203 -3.74 -17.24 -7.38
C ALA A 203 -2.81 -16.01 -7.31
N LEU A 204 -2.23 -15.61 -8.45
CA LEU A 204 -1.43 -14.39 -8.55
C LEU A 204 -2.24 -13.13 -8.22
N ASP A 205 -3.45 -13.02 -8.77
CA ASP A 205 -4.32 -11.85 -8.53
C ASP A 205 -4.74 -11.77 -7.06
N GLY A 206 -5.06 -12.90 -6.44
CA GLY A 206 -5.32 -12.99 -5.00
C GLY A 206 -4.11 -12.60 -4.15
N TYR A 207 -2.92 -13.07 -4.49
CA TYR A 207 -1.67 -12.68 -3.82
C TYR A 207 -1.42 -11.18 -3.92
N LEU A 208 -1.50 -10.61 -5.13
CA LEU A 208 -1.31 -9.18 -5.36
C LEU A 208 -2.38 -8.34 -4.63
N ALA A 209 -3.62 -8.80 -4.59
CA ALA A 209 -4.73 -8.12 -3.90
C ALA A 209 -4.51 -8.01 -2.38
N THR A 210 -3.89 -9.02 -1.75
CA THR A 210 -3.71 -9.08 -0.29
C THR A 210 -2.34 -8.62 0.17
N THR A 211 -1.34 -8.55 -0.72
CA THR A 211 0.02 -8.15 -0.38
C THR A 211 0.06 -6.76 0.29
N PRO A 212 0.67 -6.63 1.49
CA PRO A 212 0.69 -5.38 2.24
C PRO A 212 1.80 -4.43 1.79
N GLY A 213 2.14 -4.44 0.50
CA GLY A 213 3.15 -3.59 -0.15
C GLY A 213 2.64 -2.23 -0.58
N GLY A 214 3.51 -1.48 -1.25
CA GLY A 214 3.14 -0.20 -1.87
C GLY A 214 2.12 -0.42 -2.99
N PHE A 215 1.00 0.29 -2.93
CA PHE A 215 -0.07 0.20 -3.91
C PHE A 215 0.43 0.32 -5.36
N SER A 216 1.32 1.29 -5.63
CA SER A 216 1.91 1.51 -6.96
C SER A 216 2.74 0.32 -7.45
N ALA A 217 3.54 -0.31 -6.60
CA ALA A 217 4.38 -1.44 -6.98
C ALA A 217 3.54 -2.69 -7.30
N VAL A 218 2.51 -2.95 -6.50
CA VAL A 218 1.56 -4.05 -6.74
C VAL A 218 0.83 -3.86 -8.06
N LEU A 219 0.36 -2.63 -8.35
CA LEU A 219 -0.31 -2.32 -9.61
C LEU A 219 0.64 -2.45 -10.82
N ALA A 220 1.90 -2.02 -10.66
CA ALA A 220 2.90 -2.17 -11.71
C ALA A 220 3.08 -3.64 -12.09
N ILE A 221 3.18 -4.54 -11.12
CA ILE A 221 3.32 -5.97 -11.37
C ILE A 221 2.02 -6.57 -11.91
N ALA A 222 0.86 -6.23 -11.35
CA ALA A 222 -0.42 -6.69 -11.87
C ALA A 222 -0.59 -6.32 -13.35
N SER A 223 -0.18 -5.10 -13.72
CA SER A 223 -0.27 -4.62 -15.11
C SER A 223 0.68 -5.36 -16.06
N THR A 224 1.87 -5.73 -15.61
CA THR A 224 2.88 -6.40 -16.44
C THR A 224 2.67 -7.92 -16.55
N THR A 225 1.95 -8.52 -15.62
CA THR A 225 1.69 -9.98 -15.56
C THR A 225 0.32 -10.38 -16.13
N GLY A 226 -0.43 -9.45 -16.72
CA GLY A 226 -1.78 -9.71 -17.27
C GLY A 226 -2.80 -10.08 -16.19
N GLY A 227 -2.62 -9.55 -14.97
CA GLY A 227 -3.50 -9.73 -13.84
C GLY A 227 -4.86 -9.04 -14.01
N ASN A 228 -5.83 -9.48 -13.22
CA ASN A 228 -7.10 -8.76 -13.09
C ASN A 228 -6.87 -7.47 -12.29
N LEU A 229 -6.44 -6.42 -13.00
CA LEU A 229 -6.08 -5.14 -12.43
C LEU A 229 -7.24 -4.52 -11.64
N THR A 230 -8.47 -4.70 -12.11
CA THR A 230 -9.67 -4.19 -11.43
C THR A 230 -9.87 -4.87 -10.08
N PHE A 231 -9.73 -6.18 -10.02
CA PHE A 231 -9.86 -6.95 -8.78
C PHE A 231 -8.77 -6.57 -7.76
N VAL A 232 -7.52 -6.51 -8.20
CA VAL A 232 -6.37 -6.14 -7.36
C VAL A 232 -6.54 -4.72 -6.84
N THR A 233 -6.86 -3.76 -7.74
CA THR A 233 -7.06 -2.36 -7.37
C THR A 233 -8.21 -2.20 -6.39
N ALA A 234 -9.37 -2.79 -6.66
CA ALA A 234 -10.55 -2.68 -5.79
C ALA A 234 -10.25 -3.21 -4.38
N THR A 235 -9.59 -4.37 -4.27
CA THR A 235 -9.25 -4.95 -2.96
C THR A 235 -8.26 -4.08 -2.19
N GLN A 236 -7.23 -3.57 -2.85
CA GLN A 236 -6.24 -2.67 -2.25
C GLN A 236 -6.87 -1.33 -1.80
N LEU A 237 -7.81 -0.78 -2.59
CA LEU A 237 -8.53 0.45 -2.26
C LEU A 237 -9.46 0.26 -1.07
N VAL A 238 -10.22 -0.84 -1.03
CA VAL A 238 -11.06 -1.19 0.13
C VAL A 238 -10.20 -1.24 1.39
N ARG A 239 -9.03 -1.87 1.35
CA ARG A 239 -8.13 -1.92 2.49
C ARG A 239 -7.63 -0.53 2.89
N LEU A 240 -7.24 0.31 1.92
CA LEU A 240 -6.75 1.66 2.19
C LEU A 240 -7.84 2.51 2.83
N LEU A 241 -9.08 2.45 2.33
CA LEU A 241 -10.23 3.14 2.90
C LEU A 241 -10.54 2.68 4.32
N LEU A 242 -10.50 1.37 4.56
CA LEU A 242 -10.69 0.81 5.89
C LEU A 242 -9.65 1.32 6.88
N ILE A 243 -8.38 1.34 6.49
CA ILE A 243 -7.30 1.84 7.36
C ILE A 243 -7.50 3.32 7.67
N LEU A 244 -7.83 4.14 6.67
CA LEU A 244 -8.08 5.57 6.86
C LEU A 244 -9.30 5.83 7.76
N ALA A 245 -10.35 5.01 7.63
CA ALA A 245 -11.54 5.12 8.48
C ALA A 245 -11.29 4.63 9.90
N LEU A 246 -10.49 3.57 10.07
CA LEU A 246 -10.19 2.98 11.38
C LEU A 246 -9.10 3.73 12.15
N ALA A 247 -8.19 4.43 11.46
CA ALA A 247 -7.08 5.13 12.09
C ALA A 247 -7.52 6.10 13.23
N PRO A 248 -8.53 6.98 13.04
CA PRO A 248 -8.99 7.87 14.12
C PRO A 248 -9.65 7.09 15.27
N VAL A 249 -10.33 5.97 14.98
CA VAL A 249 -10.97 5.10 15.98
C VAL A 249 -9.89 4.45 16.86
N PHE A 250 -8.85 3.89 16.23
CA PHE A 250 -7.68 3.35 16.92
C PHE A 250 -6.98 4.41 17.79
N GLY A 251 -6.81 5.61 17.26
CA GLY A 251 -6.24 6.72 18.02
C GLY A 251 -7.08 7.11 19.24
N ALA A 252 -8.40 7.14 19.11
CA ALA A 252 -9.30 7.44 20.22
C ALA A 252 -9.30 6.32 21.28
N TRP A 253 -9.25 5.07 20.83
CA TRP A 253 -9.20 3.90 21.71
C TRP A 253 -7.90 3.85 22.54
N LEU A 254 -6.75 4.09 21.91
CA LEU A 254 -5.46 4.15 22.60
C LEU A 254 -5.41 5.28 23.64
N ARG A 255 -5.94 6.46 23.31
CA ARG A 255 -6.02 7.58 24.28
C ARG A 255 -6.84 7.22 25.52
N ARG A 256 -7.98 6.55 25.36
CA ARG A 256 -8.83 6.13 26.49
C ARG A 256 -8.12 5.13 27.40
N HIS A 257 -7.38 4.18 26.83
CA HIS A 257 -6.68 3.16 27.63
C HIS A 257 -5.43 3.72 28.33
N ARG A 258 -4.79 4.75 27.78
CA ARG A 258 -3.68 5.44 28.46
C ARG A 258 -4.12 6.17 29.72
N LEU A 259 -5.28 6.80 29.70
CA LEU A 259 -5.83 7.49 30.86
C LEU A 259 -6.24 6.55 32.00
N SER A 260 -6.56 5.28 31.70
CA SER A 260 -6.91 4.28 32.70
C SER A 260 -5.72 3.61 33.40
N LEU A 261 -4.49 3.83 32.92
CA LEU A 261 -3.26 3.28 33.52
C LEU A 261 -2.51 4.31 34.40
N ILE A 262 -2.99 5.55 34.45
CA ILE A 262 -2.41 6.66 35.26
C ILE A 262 -3.21 6.84 36.57
N HIS A 263 -4.32 6.14 36.74
CA HIS A 263 -5.08 6.05 38.00
C HIS A 263 -4.94 4.63 38.58
#